data_5404a234eef71749af1feffada24635d
#
_entry.id   5404a234eef71749af1feffada24635d
#
_cell.length_a   1.000
_cell.length_b   1.000
_cell.length_c   1.000
_cell.angle_alpha   90.00
_cell.angle_beta   90.00
_cell.angle_gamma   90.00
#
_symmetry.space_group_name_H-M   'P 1'
#
loop_
_entity.id
_entity.type
_entity.pdbx_description
1 polymer ?
#
loop_
_entity_poly.entity_id
_entity_poly.type
_entity_poly.pdbx_seq_one_letter_code
_entity_poly.pdbx_strand_id
1 'polypeptide(L)'
;MKSQDPNQEHLQSIINLYTEGQLQQALSESSQMLERFPNSVILYNIAGASNAALMQFDAAIESYKQALRIKPDYADAYYNMGVALNDKGDPEAAIESYKQALRIKPDYADAYNNMGSALKDKGDLEEAIDNYKQALRIKPDYAEGHSNLGAALQLLNQTEQALASYEKAISLKKDLNTAISGLGMALLKKGEHSEGLDKLRQGDGSILFNIKSGLSIK
;
A
#
# COMPACT_ATOMS: atom_id res chain seq x y z
N MET A 1 -30.53 18.52 17.37
CA MET A 1 -29.20 17.94 17.60
C MET A 1 -28.21 18.73 16.73
N LYS A 2 -27.07 19.20 17.27
CA LYS A 2 -26.03 19.80 16.46
C LYS A 2 -25.47 18.68 15.58
N SER A 3 -25.22 18.98 14.28
CA SER A 3 -24.57 18.02 13.36
C SER A 3 -23.24 17.56 13.94
N GLN A 4 -22.93 16.28 13.82
CA GLN A 4 -21.66 15.70 14.26
C GLN A 4 -20.52 16.08 13.29
N ASP A 5 -20.87 16.36 12.04
CA ASP A 5 -19.95 16.71 10.95
C ASP A 5 -20.25 18.11 10.40
N PRO A 6 -19.27 18.78 9.77
CA PRO A 6 -19.48 19.95 8.94
C PRO A 6 -20.49 19.67 7.82
N ASN A 7 -20.97 20.73 7.18
CA ASN A 7 -21.80 20.55 5.98
C ASN A 7 -20.96 19.93 4.84
N GLN A 8 -21.65 19.34 3.87
CA GLN A 8 -21.02 18.60 2.78
C GLN A 8 -20.07 19.47 1.95
N GLU A 9 -20.38 20.76 1.76
CA GLU A 9 -19.53 21.68 1.00
C GLU A 9 -18.17 21.90 1.66
N HIS A 10 -18.14 22.11 2.98
CA HIS A 10 -16.89 22.27 3.73
C HIS A 10 -16.06 20.97 3.72
N LEU A 11 -16.70 19.80 3.91
CA LEU A 11 -16.00 18.53 3.83
C LEU A 11 -15.39 18.32 2.44
N GLN A 12 -16.16 18.61 1.37
CA GLN A 12 -15.68 18.48 0.01
C GLN A 12 -14.51 19.44 -0.29
N SER A 13 -14.56 20.67 0.24
CA SER A 13 -13.45 21.62 0.14
C SER A 13 -12.15 21.05 0.72
N ILE A 14 -12.22 20.50 1.94
CA ILE A 14 -11.04 19.92 2.60
C ILE A 14 -10.55 18.68 1.85
N ILE A 15 -11.45 17.84 1.36
CA ILE A 15 -11.10 16.67 0.53
C ILE A 15 -10.39 17.10 -0.75
N ASN A 16 -10.88 18.17 -1.42
CA ASN A 16 -10.25 18.70 -2.62
C ASN A 16 -8.81 19.19 -2.34
N LEU A 17 -8.60 19.93 -1.24
CA LEU A 17 -7.27 20.35 -0.82
C LEU A 17 -6.31 19.15 -0.67
N TYR A 18 -6.79 18.07 -0.03
CA TYR A 18 -6.01 16.85 0.11
C TYR A 18 -5.70 16.20 -1.24
N THR A 19 -6.69 16.06 -2.11
CA THR A 19 -6.52 15.41 -3.44
C THR A 19 -5.67 16.23 -4.42
N GLU A 20 -5.65 17.55 -4.24
CA GLU A 20 -4.79 18.49 -5.01
C GLU A 20 -3.36 18.57 -4.44
N GLY A 21 -3.05 17.81 -3.38
CA GLY A 21 -1.73 17.81 -2.76
C GLY A 21 -1.45 19.01 -1.84
N GLN A 22 -2.46 19.85 -1.54
CA GLN A 22 -2.35 20.97 -0.60
C GLN A 22 -2.47 20.48 0.85
N LEU A 23 -1.59 19.52 1.21
CA LEU A 23 -1.70 18.71 2.43
C LEU A 23 -1.69 19.54 3.72
N GLN A 24 -0.81 20.55 3.78
CA GLN A 24 -0.70 21.43 4.95
C GLN A 24 -1.97 22.25 5.17
N GLN A 25 -2.59 22.70 4.08
CA GLN A 25 -3.83 23.44 4.14
C GLN A 25 -5.00 22.54 4.54
N ALA A 26 -5.10 21.34 3.94
CA ALA A 26 -6.09 20.34 4.31
C ALA A 26 -6.01 19.99 5.81
N LEU A 27 -4.80 19.83 6.35
CA LEU A 27 -4.54 19.57 7.76
C LEU A 27 -4.98 20.75 8.64
N SER A 28 -4.61 21.98 8.26
CA SER A 28 -4.98 23.20 9.01
C SER A 28 -6.51 23.38 9.07
N GLU A 29 -7.19 23.25 7.93
CA GLU A 29 -8.66 23.40 7.88
C GLU A 29 -9.37 22.26 8.62
N SER A 30 -8.87 21.01 8.51
CA SER A 30 -9.42 19.90 9.30
C SER A 30 -9.30 20.16 10.80
N SER A 31 -8.14 20.66 11.25
CA SER A 31 -7.88 20.96 12.68
C SER A 31 -8.77 22.08 13.18
N GLN A 32 -8.95 23.14 12.40
CA GLN A 32 -9.85 24.24 12.75
C GLN A 32 -11.31 23.78 12.83
N MET A 33 -11.72 22.90 11.92
CA MET A 33 -13.08 22.35 11.93
C MET A 33 -13.29 21.39 13.10
N LEU A 34 -12.27 20.66 13.54
CA LEU A 34 -12.34 19.78 14.72
C LEU A 34 -12.61 20.54 16.02
N GLU A 35 -12.22 21.82 16.13
CA GLU A 35 -12.62 22.68 17.28
C GLU A 35 -14.15 22.84 17.36
N ARG A 36 -14.82 22.86 16.23
CA ARG A 36 -16.28 23.03 16.12
C ARG A 36 -17.04 21.70 16.09
N PHE A 37 -16.41 20.66 15.54
CA PHE A 37 -16.95 19.33 15.32
C PHE A 37 -16.02 18.25 15.91
N PRO A 38 -15.81 18.23 17.24
CA PRO A 38 -14.79 17.37 17.89
C PRO A 38 -15.09 15.87 17.79
N ASN A 39 -16.27 15.48 17.32
CA ASN A 39 -16.68 14.09 17.12
C ASN A 39 -16.80 13.72 15.62
N SER A 40 -16.23 14.51 14.72
CA SER A 40 -16.26 14.18 13.29
C SER A 40 -15.20 13.13 12.94
N VAL A 41 -15.65 11.91 12.69
CA VAL A 41 -14.81 10.79 12.24
C VAL A 41 -14.12 11.12 10.91
N ILE A 42 -14.85 11.79 10.02
CA ILE A 42 -14.36 12.16 8.68
C ILE A 42 -13.18 13.14 8.79
N LEU A 43 -13.31 14.17 9.62
CA LEU A 43 -12.25 15.17 9.82
C LEU A 43 -10.97 14.52 10.41
N TYR A 44 -11.11 13.65 11.41
CA TYR A 44 -9.98 12.91 11.95
C TYR A 44 -9.32 12.02 10.89
N ASN A 45 -10.10 11.37 10.03
CA ASN A 45 -9.55 10.55 8.96
C ASN A 45 -8.80 11.41 7.92
N ILE A 46 -9.32 12.57 7.53
CA ILE A 46 -8.64 13.50 6.61
C ILE A 46 -7.36 14.06 7.25
N ALA A 47 -7.42 14.48 8.51
CA ALA A 47 -6.25 14.97 9.23
C ALA A 47 -5.17 13.87 9.34
N GLY A 48 -5.58 12.63 9.62
CA GLY A 48 -4.69 11.46 9.63
C GLY A 48 -4.03 11.22 8.27
N ALA A 49 -4.81 11.24 7.19
CA ALA A 49 -4.30 11.06 5.84
C ALA A 49 -3.34 12.20 5.42
N SER A 50 -3.67 13.44 5.77
CA SER A 50 -2.81 14.61 5.51
C SER A 50 -1.49 14.51 6.28
N ASN A 51 -1.53 14.13 7.56
CA ASN A 51 -0.33 13.89 8.36
C ASN A 51 0.53 12.75 7.78
N ALA A 52 -0.08 11.63 7.37
CA ALA A 52 0.64 10.51 6.77
C ALA A 52 1.34 10.93 5.47
N ALA A 53 0.65 11.65 4.59
CA ALA A 53 1.22 12.16 3.34
C ALA A 53 2.35 13.20 3.57
N LEU A 54 2.33 13.90 4.72
CA LEU A 54 3.41 14.79 5.19
C LEU A 54 4.52 14.03 5.96
N MET A 55 4.47 12.68 5.98
CA MET A 55 5.38 11.80 6.72
C MET A 55 5.38 12.02 8.25
N GLN A 56 4.33 12.63 8.78
CA GLN A 56 4.10 12.87 10.21
C GLN A 56 3.33 11.68 10.80
N PHE A 57 3.96 10.49 10.79
CA PHE A 57 3.28 9.22 11.06
C PHE A 57 2.67 9.13 12.45
N ASP A 58 3.34 9.66 13.49
CA ASP A 58 2.79 9.64 14.86
C ASP A 58 1.50 10.46 14.97
N ALA A 59 1.46 11.64 14.35
CA ALA A 59 0.27 12.48 14.31
C ALA A 59 -0.85 11.85 13.47
N ALA A 60 -0.50 11.15 12.38
CA ALA A 60 -1.45 10.39 11.58
C ALA A 60 -2.11 9.28 12.41
N ILE A 61 -1.30 8.45 13.07
CA ILE A 61 -1.76 7.34 13.91
C ILE A 61 -2.66 7.86 15.04
N GLU A 62 -2.31 8.97 15.70
CA GLU A 62 -3.15 9.54 16.75
C GLU A 62 -4.50 10.04 16.20
N SER A 63 -4.50 10.66 15.01
CA SER A 63 -5.75 11.10 14.36
C SER A 63 -6.65 9.90 14.04
N TYR A 64 -6.12 8.81 13.50
CA TYR A 64 -6.90 7.58 13.26
C TYR A 64 -7.40 6.95 14.55
N LYS A 65 -6.61 6.95 15.63
CA LYS A 65 -7.07 6.48 16.94
C LYS A 65 -8.24 7.32 17.47
N GLN A 66 -8.24 8.64 17.27
CA GLN A 66 -9.38 9.48 17.64
C GLN A 66 -10.62 9.12 16.81
N ALA A 67 -10.48 8.93 15.49
CA ALA A 67 -11.59 8.45 14.65
C ALA A 67 -12.16 7.13 15.17
N LEU A 68 -11.30 6.18 15.55
CA LEU A 68 -11.67 4.84 16.04
C LEU A 68 -12.27 4.87 17.46
N ARG A 69 -11.93 5.84 18.30
CA ARG A 69 -12.62 6.05 19.59
C ARG A 69 -14.06 6.46 19.39
N ILE A 70 -14.35 7.26 18.36
CA ILE A 70 -15.70 7.73 18.03
C ILE A 70 -16.48 6.63 17.30
N LYS A 71 -15.85 5.97 16.34
CA LYS A 71 -16.43 4.90 15.51
C LYS A 71 -15.52 3.68 15.48
N PRO A 72 -15.67 2.71 16.42
CA PRO A 72 -14.81 1.54 16.53
C PRO A 72 -14.90 0.55 15.37
N ASP A 73 -15.96 0.63 14.56
CA ASP A 73 -16.20 -0.21 13.38
C ASP A 73 -15.84 0.50 12.04
N TYR A 74 -14.87 1.41 12.08
CA TYR A 74 -14.43 2.14 10.88
C TYR A 74 -13.24 1.46 10.20
N ALA A 75 -13.51 0.55 9.26
CA ALA A 75 -12.50 -0.24 8.56
C ALA A 75 -11.42 0.60 7.88
N ASP A 76 -11.81 1.72 7.22
CA ASP A 76 -10.86 2.58 6.51
C ASP A 76 -9.87 3.27 7.46
N ALA A 77 -10.29 3.62 8.69
CA ALA A 77 -9.36 4.20 9.68
C ALA A 77 -8.35 3.15 10.17
N TYR A 78 -8.76 1.90 10.38
CA TYR A 78 -7.82 0.82 10.68
C TYR A 78 -6.87 0.57 9.52
N TYR A 79 -7.36 0.51 8.29
CA TYR A 79 -6.53 0.35 7.11
C TYR A 79 -5.49 1.48 6.98
N ASN A 80 -5.92 2.74 7.05
CA ASN A 80 -5.04 3.89 6.95
C ASN A 80 -4.04 3.96 8.11
N MET A 81 -4.44 3.58 9.32
CA MET A 81 -3.53 3.46 10.46
C MET A 81 -2.48 2.37 10.21
N GLY A 82 -2.88 1.24 9.62
CA GLY A 82 -1.95 0.18 9.22
C GLY A 82 -0.92 0.66 8.20
N VAL A 83 -1.35 1.43 7.19
CA VAL A 83 -0.42 2.05 6.21
C VAL A 83 0.58 2.97 6.93
N ALA A 84 0.10 3.89 7.79
CA ALA A 84 0.97 4.82 8.51
C ALA A 84 1.95 4.11 9.47
N LEU A 85 1.53 3.00 10.09
CA LEU A 85 2.39 2.18 10.95
C LEU A 85 3.47 1.47 10.13
N ASN A 86 3.11 0.90 8.97
CA ASN A 86 4.06 0.24 8.09
C ASN A 86 5.11 1.24 7.56
N ASP A 87 4.67 2.42 7.12
CA ASP A 87 5.56 3.48 6.62
C ASP A 87 6.45 4.06 7.74
N LYS A 88 5.99 4.01 8.99
CA LYS A 88 6.78 4.33 10.18
C LYS A 88 7.85 3.28 10.49
N GLY A 89 7.72 2.06 9.95
CA GLY A 89 8.62 0.93 10.22
C GLY A 89 8.17 0.03 11.37
N ASP A 90 6.87 -0.02 11.66
CA ASP A 90 6.26 -0.92 12.65
C ASP A 90 5.30 -1.91 11.95
N PRO A 91 5.84 -2.92 11.23
CA PRO A 91 5.02 -3.86 10.48
C PRO A 91 4.15 -4.74 11.37
N GLU A 92 4.55 -5.02 12.62
CA GLU A 92 3.76 -5.79 13.56
C GLU A 92 2.44 -5.08 13.89
N ALA A 93 2.53 -3.81 14.28
CA ALA A 93 1.34 -3.00 14.57
C ALA A 93 0.50 -2.73 13.32
N ALA A 94 1.15 -2.63 12.14
CA ALA A 94 0.45 -2.51 10.86
C ALA A 94 -0.40 -3.76 10.57
N ILE A 95 0.17 -4.95 10.70
CA ILE A 95 -0.53 -6.23 10.49
C ILE A 95 -1.75 -6.32 11.41
N GLU A 96 -1.61 -5.97 12.69
CA GLU A 96 -2.75 -5.98 13.62
C GLU A 96 -3.85 -5.00 13.19
N SER A 97 -3.47 -3.82 12.71
CA SER A 97 -4.42 -2.82 12.20
C SER A 97 -5.15 -3.33 10.94
N TYR A 98 -4.43 -3.96 10.00
CA TYR A 98 -5.07 -4.57 8.83
C TYR A 98 -6.01 -5.72 9.21
N LYS A 99 -5.66 -6.56 10.20
CA LYS A 99 -6.55 -7.60 10.73
C LYS A 99 -7.85 -7.01 11.27
N GLN A 100 -7.79 -5.88 11.98
CA GLN A 100 -9.01 -5.21 12.45
C GLN A 100 -9.85 -4.66 11.27
N ALA A 101 -9.21 -4.05 10.26
CA ALA A 101 -9.90 -3.60 9.05
C ALA A 101 -10.62 -4.76 8.35
N LEU A 102 -9.95 -5.90 8.19
CA LEU A 102 -10.47 -7.09 7.54
C LEU A 102 -11.57 -7.80 8.35
N ARG A 103 -11.54 -7.71 9.68
CA ARG A 103 -12.64 -8.21 10.53
C ARG A 103 -13.93 -7.43 10.28
N ILE A 104 -13.82 -6.13 10.04
CA ILE A 104 -14.97 -5.24 9.78
C ILE A 104 -15.40 -5.36 8.31
N LYS A 105 -14.44 -5.39 7.39
CA LYS A 105 -14.65 -5.45 5.94
C LYS A 105 -13.87 -6.62 5.33
N PRO A 106 -14.43 -7.84 5.29
CA PRO A 106 -13.75 -9.04 4.82
C PRO A 106 -13.38 -9.05 3.34
N ASP A 107 -13.96 -8.16 2.54
CA ASP A 107 -13.72 -8.00 1.10
C ASP A 107 -12.77 -6.83 0.76
N TYR A 108 -11.93 -6.43 1.71
CA TYR A 108 -11.00 -5.31 1.52
C TYR A 108 -9.69 -5.76 0.87
N ALA A 109 -9.68 -5.84 -0.47
CA ALA A 109 -8.53 -6.33 -1.25
C ALA A 109 -7.22 -5.57 -0.95
N ASP A 110 -7.29 -4.22 -0.82
CA ASP A 110 -6.10 -3.40 -0.54
C ASP A 110 -5.52 -3.70 0.85
N ALA A 111 -6.36 -4.01 1.85
CA ALA A 111 -5.91 -4.38 3.19
C ALA A 111 -5.20 -5.73 3.18
N TYR A 112 -5.72 -6.73 2.46
CA TYR A 112 -5.01 -7.99 2.25
C TYR A 112 -3.67 -7.80 1.55
N ASN A 113 -3.63 -7.01 0.47
CA ASN A 113 -2.40 -6.74 -0.26
C ASN A 113 -1.34 -6.07 0.63
N ASN A 114 -1.72 -5.06 1.40
CA ASN A 114 -0.79 -4.33 2.25
C ASN A 114 -0.36 -5.15 3.48
N MET A 115 -1.26 -5.98 4.04
CA MET A 115 -0.90 -6.96 5.06
C MET A 115 0.11 -7.98 4.53
N GLY A 116 -0.09 -8.47 3.29
CA GLY A 116 0.89 -9.32 2.60
C GLY A 116 2.25 -8.65 2.45
N SER A 117 2.28 -7.34 2.15
CA SER A 117 3.54 -6.59 2.04
C SER A 117 4.25 -6.47 3.40
N ALA A 118 3.53 -6.15 4.47
CA ALA A 118 4.09 -6.10 5.81
C ALA A 118 4.63 -7.47 6.28
N LEU A 119 3.92 -8.55 5.99
CA LEU A 119 4.35 -9.93 6.28
C LEU A 119 5.61 -10.30 5.48
N LYS A 120 5.65 -9.95 4.17
CA LYS A 120 6.83 -10.19 3.34
C LYS A 120 8.06 -9.45 3.89
N ASP A 121 7.90 -8.20 4.33
CA ASP A 121 8.99 -7.39 4.89
C ASP A 121 9.48 -7.96 6.24
N LYS A 122 8.62 -8.64 7.00
CA LYS A 122 9.01 -9.46 8.17
C LYS A 122 9.70 -10.78 7.81
N GLY A 123 9.55 -11.26 6.58
CA GLY A 123 10.03 -12.57 6.17
C GLY A 123 9.01 -13.72 6.30
N ASP A 124 7.77 -13.43 6.71
CA ASP A 124 6.67 -14.39 6.83
C ASP A 124 6.05 -14.65 5.43
N LEU A 125 6.86 -15.23 4.53
CA LEU A 125 6.60 -15.27 3.09
C LEU A 125 5.37 -16.10 2.71
N GLU A 126 5.15 -17.24 3.37
CA GLU A 126 4.00 -18.11 3.12
C GLU A 126 2.69 -17.40 3.46
N GLU A 127 2.64 -16.73 4.62
CA GLU A 127 1.46 -15.97 5.03
C GLU A 127 1.25 -14.74 4.12
N ALA A 128 2.33 -14.10 3.66
CA ALA A 128 2.27 -13.01 2.67
C ALA A 128 1.61 -13.48 1.36
N ILE A 129 2.03 -14.62 0.83
CA ILE A 129 1.48 -15.22 -0.39
C ILE A 129 -0.01 -15.50 -0.23
N ASP A 130 -0.44 -16.04 0.91
CA ASP A 130 -1.85 -16.32 1.16
C ASP A 130 -2.68 -15.03 1.20
N ASN A 131 -2.15 -13.97 1.79
CA ASN A 131 -2.80 -12.67 1.80
C ASN A 131 -2.89 -12.04 0.39
N TYR A 132 -1.84 -12.10 -0.42
CA TYR A 132 -1.90 -11.66 -1.82
C TYR A 132 -2.93 -12.47 -2.63
N LYS A 133 -3.00 -13.78 -2.44
CA LYS A 133 -4.02 -14.62 -3.10
C LYS A 133 -5.45 -14.24 -2.66
N GLN A 134 -5.66 -13.87 -1.39
CA GLN A 134 -6.96 -13.35 -0.94
C GLN A 134 -7.29 -12.01 -1.62
N ALA A 135 -6.35 -11.07 -1.68
CA ALA A 135 -6.53 -9.82 -2.40
C ALA A 135 -6.92 -10.05 -3.87
N LEU A 136 -6.23 -10.97 -4.55
CA LEU A 136 -6.48 -11.31 -5.96
C LEU A 136 -7.78 -12.11 -6.18
N ARG A 137 -8.27 -12.83 -5.17
CA ARG A 137 -9.59 -13.46 -5.24
C ARG A 137 -10.73 -12.42 -5.21
N ILE A 138 -10.54 -11.35 -4.41
CA ILE A 138 -11.49 -10.25 -4.31
C ILE A 138 -11.39 -9.34 -5.54
N LYS A 139 -10.15 -9.04 -5.99
CA LYS A 139 -9.86 -8.15 -7.12
C LYS A 139 -8.91 -8.84 -8.10
N PRO A 140 -9.43 -9.66 -9.05
CA PRO A 140 -8.60 -10.46 -9.97
C PRO A 140 -7.76 -9.61 -10.96
N ASP A 141 -8.12 -8.36 -11.18
CA ASP A 141 -7.44 -7.39 -12.05
C ASP A 141 -6.48 -6.45 -11.31
N TYR A 142 -6.06 -6.84 -10.09
CA TYR A 142 -5.15 -6.05 -9.27
C TYR A 142 -3.70 -6.26 -9.72
N ALA A 143 -3.22 -5.44 -10.68
CA ALA A 143 -1.88 -5.56 -11.26
C ALA A 143 -0.76 -5.53 -10.19
N GLU A 144 -0.83 -4.58 -9.25
CA GLU A 144 0.13 -4.46 -8.15
C GLU A 144 0.09 -5.70 -7.23
N GLY A 145 -1.08 -6.27 -6.98
CA GLY A 145 -1.25 -7.50 -6.20
C GLY A 145 -0.58 -8.70 -6.87
N HIS A 146 -0.72 -8.85 -8.19
CA HIS A 146 -0.01 -9.88 -8.94
C HIS A 146 1.50 -9.66 -8.91
N SER A 147 1.99 -8.42 -9.02
CA SER A 147 3.41 -8.10 -8.90
C SER A 147 3.97 -8.46 -7.52
N ASN A 148 3.25 -8.12 -6.46
CA ASN A 148 3.63 -8.42 -5.08
C ASN A 148 3.65 -9.94 -4.81
N LEU A 149 2.66 -10.68 -5.33
CA LEU A 149 2.65 -12.14 -5.27
C LEU A 149 3.88 -12.72 -5.98
N GLY A 150 4.21 -12.22 -7.18
CA GLY A 150 5.41 -12.64 -7.91
C GLY A 150 6.68 -12.43 -7.10
N ALA A 151 6.82 -11.28 -6.44
CA ALA A 151 7.98 -10.97 -5.59
C ALA A 151 8.11 -11.93 -4.39
N ALA A 152 7.01 -12.23 -3.70
CA ALA A 152 7.03 -13.18 -2.59
C ALA A 152 7.36 -14.62 -3.04
N LEU A 153 6.77 -15.06 -4.15
CA LEU A 153 7.07 -16.36 -4.75
C LEU A 153 8.53 -16.49 -5.18
N GLN A 154 9.12 -15.43 -5.72
CA GLN A 154 10.53 -15.39 -6.12
C GLN A 154 11.46 -15.53 -4.90
N LEU A 155 11.13 -14.92 -3.77
CA LEU A 155 11.88 -15.08 -2.51
C LEU A 155 11.83 -16.53 -2.00
N LEU A 156 10.73 -17.24 -2.21
CA LEU A 156 10.61 -18.68 -1.92
C LEU A 156 11.17 -19.59 -3.00
N ASN A 157 11.89 -19.06 -3.99
CA ASN A 157 12.43 -19.81 -5.12
C ASN A 157 11.39 -20.53 -6.00
N GLN A 158 10.13 -20.10 -5.97
CA GLN A 158 9.06 -20.62 -6.80
C GLN A 158 9.01 -19.88 -8.14
N THR A 159 10.09 -20.04 -8.95
CA THR A 159 10.39 -19.21 -10.11
C THR A 159 9.28 -19.24 -11.17
N GLU A 160 8.73 -20.41 -11.52
CA GLU A 160 7.68 -20.54 -12.53
C GLU A 160 6.39 -19.82 -12.13
N GLN A 161 6.01 -19.92 -10.86
CA GLN A 161 4.82 -19.23 -10.36
C GLN A 161 5.05 -17.71 -10.28
N ALA A 162 6.27 -17.28 -9.94
CA ALA A 162 6.65 -15.87 -9.95
C ALA A 162 6.56 -15.29 -11.37
N LEU A 163 7.10 -15.99 -12.38
CA LEU A 163 7.02 -15.60 -13.80
C LEU A 163 5.54 -15.39 -14.20
N ALA A 164 4.68 -16.37 -13.98
CA ALA A 164 3.27 -16.29 -14.32
C ALA A 164 2.56 -15.10 -13.61
N SER A 165 2.93 -14.81 -12.37
CA SER A 165 2.37 -13.69 -11.61
C SER A 165 2.79 -12.34 -12.18
N TYR A 166 4.07 -12.16 -12.53
CA TYR A 166 4.57 -10.95 -13.18
C TYR A 166 3.99 -10.75 -14.58
N GLU A 167 3.90 -11.79 -15.39
CA GLU A 167 3.26 -11.74 -16.72
C GLU A 167 1.81 -11.30 -16.61
N LYS A 168 1.07 -11.81 -15.62
CA LYS A 168 -0.29 -11.39 -15.36
C LYS A 168 -0.35 -9.91 -14.97
N ALA A 169 0.54 -9.44 -14.08
CA ALA A 169 0.64 -8.03 -13.69
C ALA A 169 0.87 -7.13 -14.91
N ILE A 170 1.82 -7.49 -15.77
CA ILE A 170 2.14 -6.73 -17.00
C ILE A 170 0.99 -6.77 -18.00
N SER A 171 0.26 -7.88 -18.11
CA SER A 171 -0.91 -7.96 -18.98
C SER A 171 -2.03 -7.00 -18.57
N LEU A 172 -2.15 -6.74 -17.26
CA LEU A 172 -3.14 -5.80 -16.68
C LEU A 172 -2.64 -4.34 -16.74
N LYS A 173 -1.34 -4.13 -16.51
CA LYS A 173 -0.71 -2.81 -16.52
C LYS A 173 0.67 -2.89 -17.18
N LYS A 174 0.74 -2.51 -18.46
CA LYS A 174 1.91 -2.71 -19.33
C LYS A 174 3.17 -1.96 -18.88
N ASP A 175 3.02 -0.87 -18.15
CA ASP A 175 4.08 0.02 -17.66
C ASP A 175 4.37 -0.16 -16.16
N LEU A 176 3.98 -1.30 -15.56
CA LEU A 176 4.27 -1.59 -14.17
C LEU A 176 5.74 -2.03 -14.03
N ASN A 177 6.63 -1.06 -13.84
CA ASN A 177 8.08 -1.28 -13.80
C ASN A 177 8.50 -2.33 -12.77
N THR A 178 7.85 -2.35 -11.59
CA THR A 178 8.14 -3.37 -10.56
C THR A 178 7.89 -4.80 -11.05
N ALA A 179 6.83 -5.01 -11.84
CA ALA A 179 6.55 -6.33 -12.42
C ALA A 179 7.51 -6.65 -13.58
N ILE A 180 7.86 -5.66 -14.41
CA ILE A 180 8.78 -5.84 -15.53
C ILE A 180 10.17 -6.20 -15.01
N SER A 181 10.68 -5.47 -14.02
CA SER A 181 11.98 -5.77 -13.40
C SER A 181 11.97 -7.11 -12.66
N GLY A 182 10.86 -7.41 -11.94
CA GLY A 182 10.67 -8.69 -11.29
C GLY A 182 10.68 -9.87 -12.26
N LEU A 183 9.98 -9.73 -13.41
CA LEU A 183 10.02 -10.71 -14.50
C LEU A 183 11.43 -10.91 -15.02
N GLY A 184 12.17 -9.83 -15.27
CA GLY A 184 13.56 -9.87 -15.70
C GLY A 184 14.46 -10.65 -14.75
N MET A 185 14.37 -10.39 -13.46
CA MET A 185 15.13 -11.11 -12.44
C MET A 185 14.75 -12.59 -12.36
N ALA A 186 13.47 -12.93 -12.49
CA ALA A 186 13.00 -14.31 -12.49
C ALA A 186 13.50 -15.08 -13.74
N LEU A 187 13.52 -14.45 -14.94
CA LEU A 187 14.08 -15.01 -16.17
C LEU A 187 15.58 -15.26 -16.06
N LEU A 188 16.36 -14.31 -15.50
CA LEU A 188 17.80 -14.51 -15.25
C LEU A 188 18.04 -15.71 -14.33
N LYS A 189 17.23 -15.86 -13.28
CA LYS A 189 17.32 -16.99 -12.35
C LYS A 189 17.00 -18.33 -13.03
N LYS A 190 16.11 -18.32 -14.01
CA LYS A 190 15.77 -19.50 -14.84
C LYS A 190 16.84 -19.83 -15.87
N GLY A 191 17.79 -18.92 -16.16
CA GLY A 191 18.83 -19.06 -17.16
C GLY A 191 18.49 -18.41 -18.51
N GLU A 192 17.38 -17.73 -18.63
CA GLU A 192 16.93 -17.01 -19.83
C GLU A 192 17.56 -15.61 -19.88
N HIS A 193 18.90 -15.56 -20.02
CA HIS A 193 19.69 -14.36 -19.80
C HIS A 193 19.38 -13.21 -20.76
N SER A 194 19.19 -13.49 -22.07
CA SER A 194 18.93 -12.45 -23.06
C SER A 194 17.62 -11.72 -22.75
N GLU A 195 16.53 -12.47 -22.59
CA GLU A 195 15.21 -11.91 -22.31
C GLU A 195 15.14 -11.24 -20.94
N GLY A 196 15.77 -11.85 -19.92
CA GLY A 196 15.84 -11.29 -18.58
C GLY A 196 16.53 -9.92 -18.56
N LEU A 197 17.66 -9.77 -19.28
CA LEU A 197 18.36 -8.48 -19.40
C LEU A 197 17.53 -7.44 -20.16
N ASP A 198 16.80 -7.83 -21.21
CA ASP A 198 15.93 -6.91 -21.94
C ASP A 198 14.77 -6.41 -21.07
N LYS A 199 14.19 -7.28 -20.26
CA LYS A 199 13.14 -6.89 -19.28
C LYS A 199 13.67 -5.95 -18.22
N LEU A 200 14.86 -6.19 -17.68
CA LEU A 200 15.47 -5.28 -16.72
C LEU A 200 15.74 -3.89 -17.31
N ARG A 201 16.23 -3.81 -18.55
CA ARG A 201 16.42 -2.54 -19.25
C ARG A 201 15.09 -1.79 -19.43
N GLN A 202 14.03 -2.52 -19.72
CA GLN A 202 12.69 -1.94 -19.89
C GLN A 202 12.12 -1.41 -18.57
N GLY A 203 12.31 -2.15 -17.45
CA GLY A 203 11.74 -1.80 -16.14
C GLY A 203 12.54 -0.73 -15.40
N ASP A 204 13.85 -0.86 -15.33
CA ASP A 204 14.73 -0.01 -14.52
C ASP A 204 15.47 1.07 -15.33
N GLY A 205 15.32 1.08 -16.64
CA GLY A 205 15.86 2.09 -17.55
C GLY A 205 17.37 2.01 -17.83
N SER A 206 18.17 1.42 -16.96
CA SER A 206 19.60 1.21 -17.19
C SER A 206 20.17 0.03 -16.39
N ILE A 207 20.92 -0.84 -17.07
CA ILE A 207 21.69 -1.88 -16.41
C ILE A 207 23.16 -1.55 -16.61
N LEU A 208 23.90 -1.37 -15.51
CA LEU A 208 25.34 -1.19 -15.54
C LEU A 208 26.02 -2.54 -15.23
N PHE A 209 26.79 -3.03 -16.19
CA PHE A 209 27.64 -4.19 -16.00
C PHE A 209 29.03 -3.75 -15.55
N ASN A 210 29.40 -4.09 -14.33
CA ASN A 210 30.74 -3.85 -13.80
C ASN A 210 31.52 -5.17 -13.83
N ILE A 211 32.62 -5.21 -14.59
CA ILE A 211 33.48 -6.41 -14.78
C ILE A 211 34.06 -6.92 -13.44
N LYS A 212 34.21 -6.05 -12.42
CA LYS A 212 34.78 -6.40 -11.11
C LYS A 212 33.74 -6.83 -10.06
N SER A 213 32.52 -6.32 -10.13
CA SER A 213 31.47 -6.53 -9.13
C SER A 213 30.24 -7.28 -9.66
N GLY A 214 30.23 -7.63 -10.95
CA GLY A 214 29.07 -8.23 -11.59
C GLY A 214 27.98 -7.24 -11.98
N LEU A 215 26.76 -7.73 -12.12
CA LEU A 215 25.60 -6.94 -12.53
C LEU A 215 25.15 -6.04 -11.37
N SER A 216 25.01 -4.73 -11.60
CA SER A 216 24.35 -3.81 -10.68
C SER A 216 23.27 -3.02 -11.41
N ILE A 217 22.13 -2.86 -10.74
CA ILE A 217 20.99 -2.07 -11.21
C ILE A 217 21.11 -0.70 -10.53
N LYS A 218 21.00 0.38 -11.29
CA LYS A 218 20.94 1.76 -10.81
C LYS A 218 19.56 2.34 -11.05
#